data_cc29d5079ad3acca977d1e7dff7473aa
#
_entry.id   cc29d5079ad3acca977d1e7dff7473aa
#
_cell.length_a   1.000
_cell.length_b   1.000
_cell.length_c   1.000
_cell.angle_alpha   90.00
_cell.angle_beta   90.00
_cell.angle_gamma   90.00
#
_symmetry.space_group_name_H-M   'P 1'
#
loop_
_entity.id
_entity.type
_entity.pdbx_description
1 polymer ?
#
loop_
_entity_poly.entity_id
_entity_poly.type
_entity_poly.pdbx_seq_one_letter_code
_entity_poly.pdbx_strand_id
1 'polypeptide(L)'
;MAKKTKQEAQQEHLSLAEKRNRQERRNKKSRKEREQEKRRKKQERDRRKQKNIPTTAQQSIPYIRMLQDGICQVTKTFFSKTIQFYDINYQLALNEDKTTIFENYCDFLNYFDSSISVQLSFINQQVDVAEFEKSIDIPDQNDDFNAIREEYRAMLKNQLSKGNNGLVKTKYITFGIEAENLKVARPRLERIETDILNNFKVLGAQAHSLNGLERLEILYHVFNQDRIEPFKFQYKMLPETGLKTKDFIAPTSFNFSKNQTFLMGRTMGSVSYLQILAPELTDRMLADFLDVDDSINVNIHIQSIDQSSAIKMIKSKISDLDKMKIEEQKRAVRSGYDMGATRSLITA
;
A
#
# COMPACT_ATOMS: atom_id res chain seq x y z
N MET A 1 -59.17 -21.01 61.28
CA MET A 1 -57.79 -21.14 60.76
C MET A 1 -57.64 -20.74 59.28
N ALA A 2 -58.61 -20.92 58.38
CA ALA A 2 -58.46 -20.65 56.92
C ALA A 2 -58.43 -19.17 56.50
N LYS A 3 -58.84 -18.21 57.33
CA LYS A 3 -58.78 -16.77 57.01
C LYS A 3 -57.39 -16.16 57.25
N LYS A 4 -56.57 -16.68 58.14
CA LYS A 4 -55.24 -16.21 58.47
C LYS A 4 -54.25 -16.59 57.35
N THR A 5 -54.36 -17.77 56.78
CA THR A 5 -53.49 -18.27 55.68
C THR A 5 -53.67 -17.53 54.33
N LYS A 6 -54.90 -17.03 54.06
CA LYS A 6 -55.16 -16.23 52.85
C LYS A 6 -54.58 -14.82 52.95
N GLN A 7 -54.53 -14.21 54.12
CA GLN A 7 -53.92 -12.88 54.32
C GLN A 7 -52.37 -12.94 54.25
N GLU A 8 -51.76 -13.96 54.78
CA GLU A 8 -50.32 -14.17 54.73
C GLU A 8 -49.86 -14.46 53.30
N ALA A 9 -50.60 -15.27 52.53
CA ALA A 9 -50.31 -15.52 51.12
C ALA A 9 -50.46 -14.26 50.24
N GLN A 10 -51.44 -13.38 50.55
CA GLN A 10 -51.62 -12.11 49.86
C GLN A 10 -50.49 -11.10 50.16
N GLN A 11 -50.01 -11.05 51.40
CA GLN A 11 -48.89 -10.22 51.82
C GLN A 11 -47.52 -10.67 51.15
N GLU A 12 -47.35 -11.98 51.09
CA GLU A 12 -46.14 -12.54 50.39
C GLU A 12 -46.17 -12.26 48.92
N HIS A 13 -47.33 -12.37 48.25
CA HIS A 13 -47.49 -12.05 46.84
C HIS A 13 -47.21 -10.53 46.51
N LEU A 14 -47.66 -9.62 47.40
CA LEU A 14 -47.45 -8.22 47.35
C LEU A 14 -45.94 -7.88 47.51
N SER A 15 -45.27 -8.54 48.47
CA SER A 15 -43.83 -8.35 48.70
C SER A 15 -42.93 -8.84 47.52
N LEU A 16 -43.33 -9.93 46.85
CA LEU A 16 -42.68 -10.46 45.68
C LEU A 16 -42.90 -9.54 44.45
N ALA A 17 -44.10 -9.00 44.28
CA ALA A 17 -44.39 -8.03 43.21
C ALA A 17 -43.60 -6.71 43.37
N GLU A 18 -43.46 -6.21 44.60
CA GLU A 18 -42.64 -5.04 44.90
C GLU A 18 -41.16 -5.28 44.66
N LYS A 19 -40.63 -6.46 45.02
CA LYS A 19 -39.24 -6.83 44.72
C LYS A 19 -38.99 -6.92 43.23
N ARG A 20 -39.87 -7.52 42.43
CA ARG A 20 -39.80 -7.57 40.96
C ARG A 20 -39.82 -6.16 40.36
N ASN A 21 -40.72 -5.29 40.82
CA ASN A 21 -40.84 -3.92 40.33
C ASN A 21 -39.59 -3.09 40.66
N ARG A 22 -38.97 -3.31 41.81
CA ARG A 22 -37.70 -2.66 42.22
C ARG A 22 -36.54 -3.15 41.38
N GLN A 23 -36.50 -4.43 41.01
CA GLN A 23 -35.47 -5.04 40.17
C GLN A 23 -35.59 -4.57 38.71
N GLU A 24 -36.81 -4.45 38.18
CA GLU A 24 -37.06 -3.89 36.83
C GLU A 24 -36.69 -2.41 36.76
N ARG A 25 -36.97 -1.62 37.78
CA ARG A 25 -36.57 -0.20 37.88
C ARG A 25 -35.04 -0.07 37.92
N ARG A 26 -34.32 -0.93 38.64
CA ARG A 26 -32.85 -0.98 38.64
C ARG A 26 -32.31 -1.37 37.28
N ASN A 27 -32.87 -2.35 36.62
CA ASN A 27 -32.45 -2.79 35.29
C ASN A 27 -32.70 -1.72 34.20
N LYS A 28 -33.85 -1.02 34.28
CA LYS A 28 -34.17 0.11 33.38
C LYS A 28 -33.22 1.29 33.59
N LYS A 29 -32.84 1.61 34.83
CA LYS A 29 -31.90 2.67 35.17
C LYS A 29 -30.49 2.32 34.65
N SER A 30 -30.00 1.12 34.88
CA SER A 30 -28.76 0.59 34.39
C SER A 30 -28.67 0.58 32.84
N ARG A 31 -29.77 0.25 32.15
CA ARG A 31 -29.86 0.26 30.69
C ARG A 31 -29.74 1.70 30.12
N LYS A 32 -30.43 2.66 30.73
CA LYS A 32 -30.35 4.08 30.36
C LYS A 32 -28.93 4.66 30.58
N GLU A 33 -28.31 4.34 31.69
CA GLU A 33 -26.95 4.76 32.00
C GLU A 33 -25.94 4.19 30.98
N ARG A 34 -26.07 2.91 30.63
CA ARG A 34 -25.24 2.29 29.57
C ARG A 34 -25.45 2.92 28.18
N GLU A 35 -26.69 3.30 27.89
CA GLU A 35 -27.00 3.96 26.61
C GLU A 35 -26.47 5.39 26.56
N GLN A 36 -26.56 6.13 27.65
CA GLN A 36 -25.95 7.46 27.77
C GLN A 36 -24.42 7.41 27.68
N GLU A 37 -23.80 6.42 28.32
CA GLU A 37 -22.35 6.23 28.24
C GLU A 37 -21.90 5.86 26.80
N LYS A 38 -22.64 5.01 26.10
CA LYS A 38 -22.41 4.70 24.68
C LYS A 38 -22.52 5.95 23.80
N ARG A 39 -23.55 6.78 24.03
CA ARG A 39 -23.74 8.05 23.29
C ARG A 39 -22.59 9.03 23.58
N ARG A 40 -22.16 9.13 24.84
CA ARG A 40 -21.02 9.98 25.22
C ARG A 40 -19.71 9.51 24.60
N LYS A 41 -19.42 8.22 24.63
CA LYS A 41 -18.25 7.62 23.97
C LYS A 41 -18.28 7.81 22.45
N LYS A 42 -19.46 7.68 21.83
CA LYS A 42 -19.63 7.93 20.40
C LYS A 42 -19.37 9.41 20.06
N GLN A 43 -19.96 10.34 20.80
CA GLN A 43 -19.76 11.78 20.61
C GLN A 43 -18.29 12.19 20.83
N GLU A 44 -17.61 11.62 21.81
CA GLU A 44 -16.20 11.87 22.07
C GLU A 44 -15.30 11.32 20.96
N ARG A 45 -15.65 10.13 20.44
CA ARG A 45 -14.99 9.54 19.27
C ARG A 45 -15.20 10.38 18.00
N ASP A 46 -16.40 10.90 17.79
CA ASP A 46 -16.73 11.76 16.64
C ASP A 46 -16.05 13.13 16.76
N ARG A 47 -15.99 13.71 17.97
CA ARG A 47 -15.19 14.91 18.26
C ARG A 47 -13.69 14.71 18.02
N ARG A 48 -13.12 13.56 18.41
CA ARG A 48 -11.73 13.22 18.13
C ARG A 48 -11.48 13.06 16.64
N LYS A 49 -12.40 12.43 15.91
CA LYS A 49 -12.33 12.34 14.44
C LYS A 49 -12.38 13.72 13.78
N GLN A 50 -13.27 14.60 14.18
CA GLN A 50 -13.37 15.96 13.64
C GLN A 50 -12.11 16.80 13.90
N LYS A 51 -11.44 16.65 15.04
CA LYS A 51 -10.17 17.34 15.33
C LYS A 51 -8.99 16.85 14.49
N ASN A 52 -9.06 15.65 13.92
CA ASN A 52 -7.99 15.03 13.14
C ASN A 52 -8.25 15.07 11.62
N ILE A 53 -9.28 15.76 11.15
CA ILE A 53 -9.52 15.94 9.73
C ILE A 53 -8.49 16.95 9.20
N PRO A 54 -7.64 16.55 8.21
CA PRO A 54 -6.71 17.47 7.59
C PRO A 54 -7.47 18.62 6.94
N THR A 55 -7.04 19.86 7.21
CA THR A 55 -7.65 21.07 6.64
C THR A 55 -6.84 21.66 5.50
N THR A 56 -5.59 21.22 5.34
CA THR A 56 -4.68 21.67 4.27
C THR A 56 -4.12 20.50 3.49
N ALA A 57 -3.68 20.74 2.26
CA ALA A 57 -3.05 19.73 1.42
C ALA A 57 -1.83 19.10 2.11
N GLN A 58 -0.99 19.88 2.77
CA GLN A 58 0.19 19.43 3.50
C GLN A 58 -0.18 18.48 4.66
N GLN A 59 -1.28 18.77 5.37
CA GLN A 59 -1.73 17.90 6.45
C GLN A 59 -2.30 16.58 5.95
N SER A 60 -2.79 16.55 4.71
CA SER A 60 -3.32 15.33 4.07
C SER A 60 -2.22 14.34 3.69
N ILE A 61 -0.97 14.80 3.50
CA ILE A 61 0.15 13.93 3.16
C ILE A 61 0.59 13.13 4.38
N PRO A 62 0.53 11.78 4.36
CA PRO A 62 0.58 10.95 5.56
C PRO A 62 2.00 10.56 5.99
N TYR A 63 2.96 11.50 6.08
CA TYR A 63 4.24 11.24 6.74
C TYR A 63 4.61 12.39 7.68
N ILE A 64 5.51 12.17 8.64
CA ILE A 64 5.93 13.18 9.61
C ILE A 64 7.05 14.04 9.04
N ARG A 65 8.13 13.40 8.58
CA ARG A 65 9.31 14.07 8.00
C ARG A 65 10.10 13.15 7.08
N MET A 66 10.77 13.75 6.10
CA MET A 66 11.76 13.12 5.23
C MET A 66 13.14 13.62 5.64
N LEU A 67 14.06 12.72 5.92
CA LEU A 67 15.44 13.05 6.28
C LEU A 67 16.33 13.08 5.03
N GLN A 68 17.49 13.73 5.13
CA GLN A 68 18.41 13.90 4.01
C GLN A 68 19.00 12.55 3.51
N ASP A 69 19.17 11.58 4.42
CA ASP A 69 19.67 10.23 4.13
C ASP A 69 18.63 9.28 3.52
N GLY A 70 17.48 9.80 3.11
CA GLY A 70 16.40 9.03 2.52
C GLY A 70 15.48 8.32 3.50
N ILE A 71 15.73 8.39 4.81
CA ILE A 71 14.81 7.82 5.80
C ILE A 71 13.57 8.70 5.91
N CYS A 72 12.39 8.11 5.66
CA CYS A 72 11.11 8.74 5.89
C CYS A 72 10.51 8.25 7.21
N GLN A 73 10.24 9.16 8.12
CA GLN A 73 9.42 8.88 9.28
C GLN A 73 7.95 9.04 8.91
N VAL A 74 7.26 7.91 8.69
CA VAL A 74 5.85 7.89 8.28
C VAL A 74 4.94 8.12 9.49
N THR A 75 5.13 7.34 10.54
CA THR A 75 4.42 7.51 11.83
C THR A 75 5.44 7.75 12.95
N LYS A 76 4.97 7.81 14.18
CA LYS A 76 5.86 7.96 15.35
C LYS A 76 6.86 6.80 15.47
N THR A 77 6.44 5.59 15.07
CA THR A 77 7.20 4.34 15.22
C THR A 77 7.55 3.66 13.91
N PHE A 78 7.03 4.10 12.77
CA PHE A 78 7.28 3.48 11.47
C PHE A 78 8.21 4.34 10.61
N PHE A 79 9.31 3.73 10.14
CA PHE A 79 10.36 4.35 9.33
C PHE A 79 10.57 3.55 8.05
N SER A 80 10.80 4.24 6.93
CA SER A 80 10.99 3.60 5.62
C SER A 80 12.14 4.19 4.83
N LYS A 81 12.73 3.38 3.93
CA LYS A 81 13.65 3.79 2.86
C LYS A 81 13.13 3.30 1.51
N THR A 82 13.67 3.85 0.43
CA THR A 82 13.27 3.50 -0.93
C THR A 82 14.51 3.30 -1.78
N ILE A 83 14.49 2.27 -2.61
CA ILE A 83 15.51 1.92 -3.59
C ILE A 83 14.83 1.99 -4.96
N GLN A 84 15.46 2.61 -5.93
CA GLN A 84 15.09 2.53 -7.34
C GLN A 84 15.81 1.33 -7.97
N PHE A 85 15.10 0.56 -8.79
CA PHE A 85 15.70 -0.58 -9.49
C PHE A 85 15.32 -0.57 -10.97
N TYR A 86 16.11 -1.26 -11.77
CA TYR A 86 15.99 -1.31 -13.22
C TYR A 86 15.70 -2.72 -13.71
N ASP A 87 15.35 -2.84 -14.98
CA ASP A 87 15.03 -4.11 -15.61
C ASP A 87 16.27 -4.98 -15.83
N ILE A 88 15.98 -6.27 -15.94
CA ILE A 88 16.91 -7.28 -16.47
C ILE A 88 16.38 -7.79 -17.81
N ASN A 89 17.27 -8.29 -18.65
CA ASN A 89 16.92 -8.85 -19.97
C ASN A 89 16.33 -10.26 -19.85
N TYR A 90 15.25 -10.42 -19.06
CA TYR A 90 14.61 -11.70 -18.83
C TYR A 90 14.08 -12.36 -20.11
N GLN A 91 13.52 -11.57 -21.03
CA GLN A 91 12.92 -12.10 -22.27
C GLN A 91 13.96 -12.72 -23.21
N LEU A 92 15.18 -12.18 -23.26
CA LEU A 92 16.28 -12.64 -24.11
C LEU A 92 17.14 -13.71 -23.43
N ALA A 93 16.90 -14.03 -22.16
CA ALA A 93 17.64 -15.03 -21.43
C ALA A 93 17.30 -16.46 -21.91
N LEU A 94 18.27 -17.35 -21.83
CA LEU A 94 18.08 -18.78 -22.09
C LEU A 94 17.16 -19.39 -21.02
N ASN A 95 16.53 -20.53 -21.30
CA ASN A 95 15.58 -21.13 -20.36
C ASN A 95 16.23 -21.51 -19.02
N GLU A 96 17.48 -21.93 -19.02
CA GLU A 96 18.24 -22.22 -17.80
C GLU A 96 18.49 -20.97 -16.97
N ASP A 97 18.84 -19.85 -17.62
CA ASP A 97 19.03 -18.54 -16.98
C ASP A 97 17.70 -18.01 -16.42
N LYS A 98 16.59 -18.20 -17.14
CA LYS A 98 15.24 -17.83 -16.63
C LYS A 98 14.87 -18.56 -15.36
N THR A 99 15.20 -19.85 -15.28
CA THR A 99 14.97 -20.64 -14.07
C THR A 99 15.81 -20.10 -12.90
N THR A 100 17.07 -19.85 -13.13
CA THR A 100 17.99 -19.26 -12.13
C THR A 100 17.53 -17.87 -11.66
N ILE A 101 17.10 -17.01 -12.59
CA ILE A 101 16.55 -15.71 -12.27
C ILE A 101 15.29 -15.85 -11.39
N PHE A 102 14.41 -16.79 -11.73
CA PHE A 102 13.21 -17.05 -10.96
C PHE A 102 13.51 -17.58 -9.56
N GLU A 103 14.45 -18.50 -9.41
CA GLU A 103 14.89 -19.00 -8.11
C GLU A 103 15.48 -17.88 -7.24
N ASN A 104 16.38 -17.07 -7.79
CA ASN A 104 16.93 -15.90 -7.11
C ASN A 104 15.85 -14.88 -6.73
N TYR A 105 14.82 -14.70 -7.56
CA TYR A 105 13.67 -13.85 -7.25
C TYR A 105 12.85 -14.41 -6.09
N CYS A 106 12.63 -15.70 -6.04
CA CYS A 106 11.96 -16.37 -4.91
C CYS A 106 12.76 -16.20 -3.62
N ASP A 107 14.08 -16.36 -3.67
CA ASP A 107 14.97 -16.17 -2.53
C ASP A 107 14.96 -14.71 -2.05
N PHE A 108 14.94 -13.77 -2.99
CA PHE A 108 14.79 -12.34 -2.68
C PHE A 108 13.48 -12.05 -1.93
N LEU A 109 12.35 -12.60 -2.36
CA LEU A 109 11.08 -12.42 -1.67
C LEU A 109 11.06 -13.10 -0.30
N ASN A 110 11.72 -14.25 -0.15
CA ASN A 110 11.83 -14.97 1.11
C ASN A 110 12.76 -14.28 2.14
N TYR A 111 13.59 -13.33 1.70
CA TYR A 111 14.41 -12.52 2.59
C TYR A 111 13.57 -11.68 3.56
N PHE A 112 12.38 -11.22 3.13
CA PHE A 112 11.54 -10.34 3.93
C PHE A 112 10.76 -11.13 4.98
N ASP A 113 11.10 -10.94 6.24
CA ASP A 113 10.34 -11.48 7.37
C ASP A 113 9.11 -10.60 7.71
N SER A 114 8.31 -11.06 8.68
CA SER A 114 7.09 -10.36 9.10
C SER A 114 7.32 -8.99 9.77
N SER A 115 8.58 -8.67 10.13
CA SER A 115 8.94 -7.37 10.73
C SER A 115 9.23 -6.29 9.69
N ILE A 116 9.35 -6.66 8.42
CA ILE A 116 9.65 -5.77 7.30
C ILE A 116 8.40 -5.63 6.42
N SER A 117 7.89 -4.42 6.31
CA SER A 117 6.84 -4.10 5.34
C SER A 117 7.47 -3.71 4.01
N VAL A 118 6.99 -4.28 2.91
CA VAL A 118 7.54 -4.04 1.56
C VAL A 118 6.45 -3.55 0.64
N GLN A 119 6.80 -2.58 -0.19
CA GLN A 119 5.96 -2.06 -1.26
C GLN A 119 6.78 -1.95 -2.53
N LEU A 120 6.31 -2.59 -3.60
CA LEU A 120 6.78 -2.35 -4.96
C LEU A 120 5.91 -1.28 -5.59
N SER A 121 6.52 -0.27 -6.20
CA SER A 121 5.82 0.83 -6.87
C SER A 121 6.33 0.95 -8.29
N PHE A 122 5.40 0.92 -9.24
CA PHE A 122 5.65 1.12 -10.66
C PHE A 122 4.94 2.42 -11.04
N ILE A 123 5.71 3.41 -11.49
CA ILE A 123 5.21 4.75 -11.76
C ILE A 123 5.45 5.06 -13.24
N ASN A 124 4.37 5.26 -13.99
CA ASN A 124 4.41 5.88 -15.31
C ASN A 124 4.06 7.35 -15.13
N GLN A 125 4.98 8.22 -15.47
CA GLN A 125 4.73 9.65 -15.38
C GLN A 125 5.26 10.37 -16.60
N GLN A 126 4.60 11.45 -16.98
CA GLN A 126 5.04 12.33 -18.04
C GLN A 126 6.31 13.07 -17.59
N VAL A 127 7.35 12.99 -18.37
CA VAL A 127 8.60 13.71 -18.14
C VAL A 127 8.68 14.86 -19.11
N ASP A 128 9.33 15.94 -18.72
CA ASP A 128 9.68 17.02 -19.64
C ASP A 128 10.58 16.43 -20.74
N VAL A 129 10.02 16.35 -21.97
CA VAL A 129 10.71 15.82 -23.13
C VAL A 129 12.05 16.53 -23.35
N ALA A 130 12.11 17.83 -23.06
CA ALA A 130 13.34 18.63 -23.22
C ALA A 130 14.42 18.26 -22.19
N GLU A 131 14.05 17.87 -20.98
CA GLU A 131 14.99 17.42 -19.95
C GLU A 131 15.46 16.00 -20.23
N PHE A 132 14.57 15.14 -20.70
CA PHE A 132 14.89 13.79 -21.12
C PHE A 132 15.77 13.79 -22.38
N GLU A 133 15.50 14.65 -23.38
CA GLU A 133 16.37 14.83 -24.55
C GLU A 133 17.80 15.24 -24.18
N LYS A 134 17.98 16.06 -23.14
CA LYS A 134 19.31 16.40 -22.61
C LYS A 134 20.01 15.20 -21.97
N SER A 135 19.28 14.29 -21.34
CA SER A 135 19.86 13.11 -20.68
C SER A 135 20.39 12.07 -21.67
N ILE A 136 19.85 12.05 -22.89
CA ILE A 136 20.29 11.17 -23.98
C ILE A 136 21.21 11.90 -25.00
N ASP A 137 21.48 13.17 -24.75
CA ASP A 137 22.40 13.92 -25.62
C ASP A 137 23.84 13.42 -25.44
N ILE A 138 24.43 12.92 -26.53
CA ILE A 138 25.81 12.43 -26.54
C ILE A 138 26.69 13.59 -26.95
N PRO A 139 27.53 14.14 -26.07
CA PRO A 139 28.35 15.29 -26.41
C PRO A 139 29.37 14.91 -27.47
N ASP A 140 29.70 15.88 -28.36
CA ASP A 140 30.75 15.75 -29.32
C ASP A 140 32.08 15.60 -28.60
N GLN A 141 32.94 14.73 -29.16
CA GLN A 141 34.30 14.50 -28.67
C GLN A 141 35.33 14.91 -29.74
N ASN A 142 36.57 15.10 -29.30
CA ASN A 142 37.62 15.50 -30.19
C ASN A 142 38.21 14.28 -30.94
N ASP A 143 37.33 13.58 -31.71
CA ASP A 143 37.64 12.41 -32.52
C ASP A 143 36.83 12.43 -33.83
N ASP A 144 37.10 11.48 -34.74
CA ASP A 144 36.48 11.42 -36.07
C ASP A 144 35.08 10.78 -36.07
N PHE A 145 34.48 10.47 -34.89
CA PHE A 145 33.21 9.74 -34.77
C PHE A 145 32.00 10.63 -34.50
N ASN A 146 32.13 11.96 -34.58
CA ASN A 146 31.01 12.85 -34.27
C ASN A 146 29.82 12.68 -35.22
N ALA A 147 30.05 12.33 -36.48
CA ALA A 147 28.98 12.04 -37.43
C ALA A 147 28.14 10.82 -37.00
N ILE A 148 28.78 9.77 -36.46
CA ILE A 148 28.11 8.59 -35.94
C ILE A 148 27.31 8.93 -34.66
N ARG A 149 27.88 9.79 -33.79
CA ARG A 149 27.17 10.25 -32.60
C ARG A 149 25.91 11.05 -32.93
N GLU A 150 25.97 11.86 -33.96
CA GLU A 150 24.84 12.67 -34.44
C GLU A 150 23.72 11.78 -35.02
N GLU A 151 24.07 10.78 -35.81
CA GLU A 151 23.13 9.80 -36.33
C GLU A 151 22.49 8.98 -35.22
N TYR A 152 23.26 8.56 -34.22
CA TYR A 152 22.79 7.84 -33.07
C TYR A 152 21.87 8.70 -32.18
N ARG A 153 22.22 9.98 -31.94
CA ARG A 153 21.35 10.97 -31.29
C ARG A 153 20.00 11.13 -32.02
N ALA A 154 20.06 11.28 -33.35
CA ALA A 154 18.87 11.42 -34.19
C ALA A 154 18.00 10.16 -34.13
N MET A 155 18.60 8.98 -34.12
CA MET A 155 17.89 7.70 -33.95
C MET A 155 17.19 7.62 -32.57
N LEU A 156 17.90 7.95 -31.50
CA LEU A 156 17.32 7.96 -30.14
C LEU A 156 16.19 8.96 -30.03
N LYS A 157 16.31 10.18 -30.51
CA LYS A 157 15.26 11.20 -30.54
C LYS A 157 14.05 10.75 -31.38
N ASN A 158 14.28 10.07 -32.48
CA ASN A 158 13.20 9.53 -33.30
C ASN A 158 12.48 8.35 -32.64
N GLN A 159 13.20 7.52 -31.91
CA GLN A 159 12.55 6.47 -31.09
C GLN A 159 11.73 7.05 -29.95
N LEU A 160 12.20 8.08 -29.29
CA LEU A 160 11.44 8.83 -28.29
C LEU A 160 10.14 9.41 -28.83
N SER A 161 10.20 10.05 -30.02
CA SER A 161 9.03 10.64 -30.64
C SER A 161 8.00 9.61 -31.12
N LYS A 162 8.42 8.37 -31.34
CA LYS A 162 7.56 7.24 -31.77
C LYS A 162 7.06 6.38 -30.63
N GLY A 163 7.69 6.44 -29.48
CA GLY A 163 7.37 5.58 -28.31
C GLY A 163 6.87 6.39 -27.14
N ASN A 164 5.79 5.90 -26.54
CA ASN A 164 5.31 6.23 -25.19
C ASN A 164 5.02 7.70 -24.85
N ASN A 165 4.61 8.56 -25.78
CA ASN A 165 4.07 9.91 -25.48
C ASN A 165 4.83 10.70 -24.37
N GLY A 166 6.15 10.50 -24.21
CA GLY A 166 6.96 11.12 -23.16
C GLY A 166 6.76 10.52 -21.75
N LEU A 167 6.20 9.32 -21.66
CA LEU A 167 6.06 8.61 -20.38
C LEU A 167 7.35 7.83 -20.04
N VAL A 168 7.85 8.05 -18.83
CA VAL A 168 8.97 7.28 -18.28
C VAL A 168 8.44 6.34 -17.18
N LYS A 169 8.80 5.06 -17.31
CA LYS A 169 8.47 4.00 -16.38
C LYS A 169 9.58 3.87 -15.34
N THR A 170 9.28 4.16 -14.09
CA THR A 170 10.23 4.02 -12.97
C THR A 170 9.71 2.97 -11.97
N LYS A 171 10.65 2.29 -11.31
CA LYS A 171 10.38 1.18 -10.42
C LYS A 171 11.08 1.38 -9.10
N TYR A 172 10.33 1.22 -8.03
CA TYR A 172 10.81 1.44 -6.68
C TYR A 172 10.42 0.29 -5.76
N ILE A 173 11.33 -0.07 -4.87
CA ILE A 173 11.03 -0.87 -3.70
C ILE A 173 11.15 0.01 -2.46
N THR A 174 10.06 0.15 -1.73
CA THR A 174 10.03 0.84 -0.44
C THR A 174 9.87 -0.19 0.66
N PHE A 175 10.78 -0.19 1.61
CA PHE A 175 10.73 -1.06 2.76
C PHE A 175 10.69 -0.24 4.04
N GLY A 176 10.03 -0.78 5.05
CA GLY A 176 9.82 -0.09 6.31
C GLY A 176 9.76 -1.04 7.50
N ILE A 177 10.11 -0.51 8.65
CA ILE A 177 10.15 -1.23 9.91
C ILE A 177 9.51 -0.40 11.03
N GLU A 178 8.98 -1.09 12.03
CA GLU A 178 8.63 -0.46 13.30
C GLU A 178 9.85 -0.38 14.22
N ALA A 179 10.04 0.79 14.83
CA ALA A 179 11.07 1.04 15.81
C ALA A 179 10.64 2.16 16.78
N GLU A 180 11.10 2.12 18.01
CA GLU A 180 10.75 3.12 19.03
C GLU A 180 11.22 4.53 18.65
N ASN A 181 12.37 4.64 18.00
CA ASN A 181 12.97 5.92 17.61
C ASN A 181 13.92 5.76 16.41
N LEU A 182 14.31 6.89 15.83
CA LEU A 182 15.21 6.95 14.68
C LEU A 182 16.59 6.34 14.94
N LYS A 183 17.12 6.43 16.17
CA LYS A 183 18.45 5.87 16.50
C LYS A 183 18.46 4.34 16.38
N VAL A 184 17.35 3.70 16.71
CA VAL A 184 17.17 2.24 16.56
C VAL A 184 16.81 1.87 15.11
N ALA A 185 15.99 2.70 14.44
CA ALA A 185 15.54 2.45 13.07
C ALA A 185 16.69 2.51 12.05
N ARG A 186 17.55 3.54 12.14
CA ARG A 186 18.61 3.83 11.15
C ARG A 186 19.52 2.63 10.86
N PRO A 187 20.23 2.04 11.83
CA PRO A 187 21.16 0.94 11.54
C PRO A 187 20.43 -0.31 11.00
N ARG A 188 19.18 -0.53 11.41
CA ARG A 188 18.37 -1.64 10.88
C ARG A 188 17.98 -1.40 9.42
N LEU A 189 17.55 -0.18 9.07
CA LEU A 189 17.21 0.19 7.69
C LEU A 189 18.43 0.16 6.77
N GLU A 190 19.60 0.63 7.23
CA GLU A 190 20.85 0.60 6.47
C GLU A 190 21.32 -0.84 6.19
N ARG A 191 21.13 -1.75 7.14
CA ARG A 191 21.42 -3.17 6.94
C ARG A 191 20.48 -3.78 5.90
N ILE A 192 19.15 -3.59 6.05
CA ILE A 192 18.16 -4.10 5.12
C ILE A 192 18.41 -3.54 3.71
N GLU A 193 18.76 -2.26 3.61
CA GLU A 193 19.13 -1.61 2.34
C GLU A 193 20.31 -2.31 1.66
N THR A 194 21.37 -2.58 2.41
CA THR A 194 22.55 -3.28 1.90
C THR A 194 22.19 -4.70 1.42
N ASP A 195 21.38 -5.41 2.19
CA ASP A 195 20.95 -6.76 1.84
C ASP A 195 20.07 -6.75 0.57
N ILE A 196 19.16 -5.78 0.42
CA ILE A 196 18.32 -5.61 -0.78
C ILE A 196 19.19 -5.30 -2.01
N LEU A 197 20.14 -4.37 -1.90
CA LEU A 197 21.05 -4.03 -3.00
C LEU A 197 21.90 -5.22 -3.43
N ASN A 198 22.37 -6.03 -2.50
CA ASN A 198 23.09 -7.27 -2.80
C ASN A 198 22.19 -8.30 -3.52
N ASN A 199 20.95 -8.47 -3.09
CA ASN A 199 19.99 -9.34 -3.76
C ASN A 199 19.70 -8.87 -5.20
N PHE A 200 19.53 -7.58 -5.45
CA PHE A 200 19.39 -7.05 -6.81
C PHE A 200 20.63 -7.33 -7.66
N LYS A 201 21.83 -7.23 -7.08
CA LYS A 201 23.06 -7.58 -7.77
C LYS A 201 23.12 -9.07 -8.15
N VAL A 202 22.65 -9.96 -7.26
CA VAL A 202 22.55 -11.41 -7.56
C VAL A 202 21.54 -11.68 -8.68
N LEU A 203 20.41 -10.94 -8.70
CA LEU A 203 19.44 -10.99 -9.79
C LEU A 203 19.95 -10.43 -11.12
N GLY A 204 21.10 -9.75 -11.13
CA GLY A 204 21.63 -9.06 -12.31
C GLY A 204 20.95 -7.72 -12.60
N ALA A 205 20.11 -7.22 -11.67
CA ALA A 205 19.45 -5.93 -11.81
C ALA A 205 20.28 -4.80 -11.20
N GLN A 206 20.32 -3.65 -11.88
CA GLN A 206 20.87 -2.45 -11.28
C GLN A 206 19.89 -1.85 -10.30
N ALA A 207 20.40 -1.36 -9.17
CA ALA A 207 19.58 -0.70 -8.15
C ALA A 207 20.42 0.32 -7.38
N HIS A 208 19.81 1.42 -6.95
CA HIS A 208 20.46 2.42 -6.12
C HIS A 208 19.49 2.95 -5.04
N SER A 209 20.05 3.28 -3.90
CA SER A 209 19.30 3.86 -2.79
C SER A 209 18.97 5.31 -3.06
N LEU A 210 17.76 5.72 -2.77
CA LEU A 210 17.31 7.10 -2.91
C LEU A 210 17.60 7.90 -1.63
N ASN A 211 18.20 9.06 -1.81
CA ASN A 211 18.30 10.05 -0.75
C ASN A 211 16.99 10.80 -0.52
N GLY A 212 16.95 11.68 0.47
CA GLY A 212 15.71 12.39 0.82
C GLY A 212 15.26 13.39 -0.24
N LEU A 213 16.19 14.00 -0.99
CA LEU A 213 15.86 14.91 -2.09
C LEU A 213 15.20 14.16 -3.24
N GLU A 214 15.79 13.07 -3.69
CA GLU A 214 15.25 12.21 -4.75
C GLU A 214 13.86 11.66 -4.40
N ARG A 215 13.66 11.21 -3.16
CA ARG A 215 12.33 10.76 -2.69
C ARG A 215 11.29 11.88 -2.68
N LEU A 216 11.69 13.10 -2.29
CA LEU A 216 10.79 14.27 -2.33
C LEU A 216 10.45 14.67 -3.76
N GLU A 217 11.39 14.58 -4.67
CA GLU A 217 11.21 14.88 -6.09
C GLU A 217 10.19 13.91 -6.74
N ILE A 218 10.31 12.61 -6.47
CA ILE A 218 9.33 11.63 -6.92
C ILE A 218 7.93 11.97 -6.39
N LEU A 219 7.81 12.28 -5.10
CA LEU A 219 6.54 12.66 -4.50
C LEU A 219 6.00 13.98 -5.08
N TYR A 220 6.88 14.94 -5.37
CA TYR A 220 6.50 16.20 -6.02
C TYR A 220 5.89 15.95 -7.39
N HIS A 221 6.50 15.15 -8.24
CA HIS A 221 5.97 14.81 -9.56
C HIS A 221 4.66 14.02 -9.48
N VAL A 222 4.53 13.10 -8.53
CA VAL A 222 3.26 12.39 -8.30
C VAL A 222 2.14 13.33 -7.87
N PHE A 223 2.42 14.32 -7.01
CA PHE A 223 1.39 15.24 -6.49
C PHE A 223 1.13 16.46 -7.38
N ASN A 224 2.03 16.81 -8.29
CA ASN A 224 1.94 18.02 -9.11
C ASN A 224 2.06 17.68 -10.61
N GLN A 225 1.31 16.68 -11.09
CA GLN A 225 1.30 16.25 -12.49
C GLN A 225 0.86 17.34 -13.47
N ASP A 226 0.16 18.37 -12.98
CA ASP A 226 -0.28 19.54 -13.76
C ASP A 226 0.81 20.63 -13.89
N ARG A 227 2.00 20.41 -13.32
CA ARG A 227 3.11 21.39 -13.33
C ARG A 227 4.33 20.81 -14.06
N ILE A 228 4.83 21.56 -14.99
CA ILE A 228 6.06 21.27 -15.73
C ILE A 228 7.30 21.82 -15.00
N GLU A 229 7.08 22.60 -13.92
CA GLU A 229 8.17 23.25 -13.20
C GLU A 229 9.07 22.22 -12.49
N PRO A 230 10.41 22.33 -12.61
CA PRO A 230 11.33 21.46 -11.93
C PRO A 230 11.21 21.61 -10.40
N PHE A 231 11.42 20.52 -9.68
CA PHE A 231 11.41 20.51 -8.22
C PHE A 231 12.58 21.35 -7.66
N LYS A 232 12.26 22.42 -6.95
CA LYS A 232 13.24 23.33 -6.34
C LYS A 232 13.22 23.20 -4.83
N PHE A 233 14.08 22.36 -4.28
CA PHE A 233 14.19 22.16 -2.83
C PHE A 233 15.63 21.90 -2.41
N GLN A 234 16.04 22.45 -1.28
CA GLN A 234 17.28 22.15 -0.57
C GLN A 234 17.01 22.08 0.92
N TYR A 235 17.60 21.13 1.63
CA TYR A 235 17.39 20.96 3.07
C TYR A 235 17.76 22.20 3.90
N LYS A 236 18.70 23.02 3.44
CA LYS A 236 19.06 24.30 4.08
C LYS A 236 17.90 25.29 4.14
N MET A 237 16.93 25.18 3.25
CA MET A 237 15.75 26.05 3.23
C MET A 237 14.80 25.81 4.41
N LEU A 238 14.81 24.62 5.02
CA LEU A 238 13.90 24.30 6.12
C LEU A 238 14.11 25.17 7.37
N PRO A 239 15.32 25.34 7.91
CA PRO A 239 15.54 26.23 9.06
C PRO A 239 15.38 27.70 8.70
N GLU A 240 15.68 28.11 7.46
CA GLU A 240 15.57 29.50 7.01
C GLU A 240 14.12 29.95 6.86
N THR A 241 13.24 29.08 6.36
CA THR A 241 11.84 29.41 6.07
C THR A 241 10.88 28.97 7.16
N GLY A 242 11.29 28.05 8.04
CA GLY A 242 10.41 27.38 9.01
C GLY A 242 9.40 26.41 8.37
N LEU A 243 9.49 26.18 7.07
CA LEU A 243 8.63 25.23 6.35
C LEU A 243 9.07 23.77 6.60
N LYS A 244 8.19 22.85 6.29
CA LYS A 244 8.45 21.40 6.34
C LYS A 244 8.59 20.83 4.94
N THR A 245 9.21 19.70 4.79
CA THR A 245 9.35 19.00 3.49
C THR A 245 8.02 18.84 2.75
N LYS A 246 6.92 18.66 3.47
CA LYS A 246 5.56 18.57 2.90
C LYS A 246 5.10 19.82 2.16
N ASP A 247 5.55 20.99 2.61
CA ASP A 247 5.12 22.27 2.03
C ASP A 247 5.70 22.45 0.62
N PHE A 248 6.83 21.80 0.32
CA PHE A 248 7.48 21.86 -1.00
C PHE A 248 6.91 20.86 -2.01
N ILE A 249 6.31 19.76 -1.56
CA ILE A 249 5.77 18.72 -2.45
C ILE A 249 4.25 18.74 -2.57
N ALA A 250 3.55 19.47 -1.67
CA ALA A 250 2.10 19.46 -1.65
C ALA A 250 1.51 20.12 -2.91
N PRO A 251 0.44 19.54 -3.48
CA PRO A 251 -0.31 20.20 -4.55
C PRO A 251 -1.05 21.41 -4.00
N THR A 252 -1.57 22.25 -4.89
CA THR A 252 -2.35 23.43 -4.51
C THR A 252 -3.58 23.10 -3.68
N SER A 253 -4.22 21.96 -3.99
CA SER A 253 -5.41 21.50 -3.26
C SER A 253 -5.63 20.01 -3.46
N PHE A 254 -6.32 19.39 -2.48
CA PHE A 254 -6.98 18.09 -2.64
C PHE A 254 -8.49 18.27 -2.52
N ASN A 255 -9.24 17.59 -3.37
CA ASN A 255 -10.69 17.52 -3.28
C ASN A 255 -11.16 16.05 -3.39
N PHE A 256 -11.69 15.53 -2.30
CA PHE A 256 -12.20 14.15 -2.17
C PHE A 256 -13.74 14.14 -2.03
N SER A 257 -14.44 15.12 -2.58
CA SER A 257 -15.91 15.21 -2.47
C SER A 257 -16.65 14.13 -3.25
N LYS A 258 -16.03 13.56 -4.29
CA LYS A 258 -16.59 12.47 -5.09
C LYS A 258 -16.09 11.11 -4.59
N ASN A 259 -16.96 10.09 -4.64
CA ASN A 259 -16.62 8.75 -4.14
C ASN A 259 -15.68 7.96 -5.06
N GLN A 260 -15.71 8.23 -6.38
CA GLN A 260 -14.97 7.46 -7.38
C GLN A 260 -13.74 8.18 -7.90
N THR A 261 -13.69 9.50 -7.78
CA THR A 261 -12.60 10.33 -8.29
C THR A 261 -12.19 11.39 -7.26
N PHE A 262 -10.95 11.82 -7.34
CA PHE A 262 -10.44 12.94 -6.57
C PHE A 262 -9.80 13.97 -7.50
N LEU A 263 -9.67 15.22 -7.02
CA LEU A 263 -8.89 16.23 -7.70
C LEU A 263 -7.63 16.53 -6.90
N MET A 264 -6.54 16.69 -7.58
CA MET A 264 -5.22 17.02 -7.05
C MET A 264 -4.66 18.19 -7.89
N GLY A 265 -4.74 19.40 -7.35
CA GLY A 265 -4.56 20.60 -8.16
C GLY A 265 -5.61 20.67 -9.28
N ARG A 266 -5.18 20.61 -10.53
CA ARG A 266 -6.04 20.56 -11.72
C ARG A 266 -6.22 19.15 -12.26
N THR A 267 -5.44 18.19 -11.82
CA THR A 267 -5.47 16.81 -12.28
C THR A 267 -6.58 16.03 -11.59
N MET A 268 -7.35 15.27 -12.35
CA MET A 268 -8.35 14.35 -11.83
C MET A 268 -7.78 12.94 -11.82
N GLY A 269 -7.93 12.25 -10.69
CA GLY A 269 -7.48 10.88 -10.53
C GLY A 269 -8.56 9.97 -9.95
N SER A 270 -8.33 8.68 -10.07
CA SER A 270 -9.11 7.65 -9.38
C SER A 270 -8.19 6.60 -8.78
N VAL A 271 -8.68 5.88 -7.77
CA VAL A 271 -7.96 4.78 -7.14
C VAL A 271 -8.78 3.52 -7.27
N SER A 272 -8.16 2.46 -7.76
CA SER A 272 -8.74 1.13 -7.84
C SER A 272 -7.85 0.12 -7.15
N TYR A 273 -8.40 -1.02 -6.77
CA TYR A 273 -7.63 -2.12 -6.20
C TYR A 273 -8.10 -3.45 -6.80
N LEU A 274 -7.18 -4.39 -6.94
CA LEU A 274 -7.49 -5.73 -7.37
C LEU A 274 -8.16 -6.49 -6.20
N GLN A 275 -9.41 -6.85 -6.37
CA GLN A 275 -10.19 -7.55 -5.36
C GLN A 275 -10.10 -9.07 -5.54
N ILE A 276 -10.10 -9.54 -6.78
CA ILE A 276 -10.05 -10.96 -7.12
C ILE A 276 -8.92 -11.14 -8.13
N LEU A 277 -7.99 -12.02 -7.79
CA LEU A 277 -6.93 -12.44 -8.69
C LEU A 277 -7.38 -13.68 -9.48
N ALA A 278 -6.85 -13.84 -10.69
CA ALA A 278 -7.02 -15.08 -11.44
C ALA A 278 -6.43 -16.26 -10.66
N PRO A 279 -6.95 -17.49 -10.83
CA PRO A 279 -6.42 -18.70 -10.18
C PRO A 279 -4.95 -18.94 -10.50
N GLU A 280 -4.53 -18.59 -11.70
CA GLU A 280 -3.15 -18.64 -12.17
C GLU A 280 -2.68 -17.24 -12.54
N LEU A 281 -1.52 -16.85 -12.02
CA LEU A 281 -0.86 -15.61 -12.34
C LEU A 281 0.30 -15.89 -13.28
N THR A 282 0.35 -15.15 -14.38
CA THR A 282 1.45 -15.21 -15.34
C THR A 282 2.43 -14.07 -15.11
N ASP A 283 3.65 -14.20 -15.64
CA ASP A 283 4.70 -13.16 -15.63
C ASP A 283 4.29 -11.86 -16.36
N ARG A 284 3.20 -11.90 -17.14
CA ARG A 284 2.62 -10.74 -17.84
C ARG A 284 1.50 -10.02 -17.09
N MET A 285 1.18 -10.42 -15.86
CA MET A 285 0.04 -9.87 -15.10
C MET A 285 -0.01 -8.34 -15.03
N LEU A 286 1.15 -7.68 -14.97
CA LEU A 286 1.23 -6.20 -14.88
C LEU A 286 1.48 -5.53 -16.23
N ALA A 287 1.74 -6.26 -17.30
CA ALA A 287 2.12 -5.69 -18.59
C ALA A 287 1.01 -4.74 -19.12
N ASP A 288 -0.24 -5.20 -19.11
CA ASP A 288 -1.38 -4.43 -19.61
C ASP A 288 -1.60 -3.12 -18.83
N PHE A 289 -1.30 -3.12 -17.51
CA PHE A 289 -1.41 -1.90 -16.69
C PHE A 289 -0.25 -0.94 -16.95
N LEU A 290 0.94 -1.47 -17.19
CA LEU A 290 2.14 -0.66 -17.39
C LEU A 290 2.25 -0.12 -18.81
N ASP A 291 1.51 -0.71 -19.76
CA ASP A 291 1.48 -0.27 -21.17
C ASP A 291 0.37 0.76 -21.45
N VAL A 292 -0.34 1.21 -20.42
CA VAL A 292 -1.32 2.32 -20.55
C VAL A 292 -0.58 3.62 -20.87
N ASP A 293 -1.03 4.32 -21.92
CA ASP A 293 -0.50 5.62 -22.36
C ASP A 293 -1.03 6.78 -21.50
N ASP A 294 -0.95 6.64 -20.18
CA ASP A 294 -1.36 7.66 -19.22
C ASP A 294 -0.51 7.57 -17.94
N SER A 295 -0.59 8.60 -17.11
CA SER A 295 0.03 8.59 -15.79
C SER A 295 -0.64 7.56 -14.89
N ILE A 296 0.06 6.49 -14.57
CA ILE A 296 -0.42 5.42 -13.69
C ILE A 296 0.59 5.09 -12.61
N ASN A 297 0.09 4.85 -11.39
CA ASN A 297 0.89 4.37 -10.27
C ASN A 297 0.34 3.03 -9.81
N VAL A 298 1.08 1.96 -10.03
CA VAL A 298 0.75 0.62 -9.55
C VAL A 298 1.55 0.31 -8.32
N ASN A 299 0.87 -0.02 -7.21
CA ASN A 299 1.52 -0.35 -5.94
C ASN A 299 1.15 -1.76 -5.50
N ILE A 300 2.16 -2.57 -5.19
CA ILE A 300 2.00 -3.92 -4.66
C ILE A 300 2.54 -3.92 -3.23
N HIS A 301 1.65 -4.11 -2.27
CA HIS A 301 2.04 -4.25 -0.86
C HIS A 301 2.27 -5.72 -0.54
N ILE A 302 3.46 -6.05 -0.06
CA ILE A 302 3.87 -7.40 0.31
C ILE A 302 4.09 -7.42 1.82
N GLN A 303 3.41 -8.33 2.48
CA GLN A 303 3.59 -8.57 3.92
C GLN A 303 3.80 -10.06 4.16
N SER A 304 4.95 -10.41 4.67
CA SER A 304 5.26 -11.77 5.08
C SER A 304 4.50 -12.13 6.35
N ILE A 305 4.02 -13.34 6.41
CA ILE A 305 3.32 -13.89 7.57
C ILE A 305 4.27 -14.90 8.25
N ASP A 306 4.35 -14.84 9.57
CA ASP A 306 5.15 -15.82 10.30
C ASP A 306 4.65 -17.25 10.05
N GLN A 307 5.56 -18.21 9.97
CA GLN A 307 5.28 -19.60 9.57
C GLN A 307 4.22 -20.26 10.46
N SER A 308 4.22 -19.99 11.76
CA SER A 308 3.25 -20.57 12.70
C SER A 308 1.83 -20.04 12.47
N SER A 309 1.70 -18.77 12.16
CA SER A 309 0.44 -18.11 11.81
C SER A 309 -0.04 -18.55 10.43
N ALA A 310 0.84 -18.69 9.46
CA ALA A 310 0.52 -19.21 8.13
C ALA A 310 -0.04 -20.65 8.21
N ILE A 311 0.63 -21.54 8.96
CA ILE A 311 0.16 -22.91 9.16
C ILE A 311 -1.23 -22.95 9.83
N LYS A 312 -1.46 -22.12 10.85
CA LYS A 312 -2.77 -22.01 11.51
C LYS A 312 -3.85 -21.53 10.54
N MET A 313 -3.53 -20.52 9.72
CA MET A 313 -4.46 -19.98 8.72
C MET A 313 -4.82 -21.05 7.67
N ILE A 314 -3.83 -21.78 7.14
CA ILE A 314 -4.03 -22.85 6.18
C ILE A 314 -4.91 -23.96 6.78
N LYS A 315 -4.57 -24.43 8.01
CA LYS A 315 -5.39 -25.44 8.72
C LYS A 315 -6.82 -24.99 8.93
N SER A 316 -7.04 -23.72 9.30
CA SER A 316 -8.39 -23.15 9.45
C SER A 316 -9.13 -23.16 8.12
N LYS A 317 -8.50 -22.74 7.03
CA LYS A 317 -9.10 -22.72 5.68
C LYS A 317 -9.45 -24.13 5.21
N ILE A 318 -8.57 -25.12 5.40
CA ILE A 318 -8.83 -26.51 5.07
C ILE A 318 -10.07 -27.00 5.85
N SER A 319 -10.12 -26.75 7.17
CA SER A 319 -11.29 -27.13 7.99
C SER A 319 -12.59 -26.48 7.52
N ASP A 320 -12.55 -25.21 7.10
CA ASP A 320 -13.72 -24.51 6.59
C ASP A 320 -14.17 -25.06 5.22
N LEU A 321 -13.22 -25.39 4.33
CA LEU A 321 -13.51 -26.05 3.06
C LEU A 321 -14.11 -27.44 3.26
N ASP A 322 -13.60 -28.23 4.21
CA ASP A 322 -14.16 -29.53 4.54
C ASP A 322 -15.61 -29.42 5.08
N LYS A 323 -15.89 -28.42 5.91
CA LYS A 323 -17.27 -28.13 6.37
C LYS A 323 -18.19 -27.77 5.21
N MET A 324 -17.74 -26.87 4.32
CA MET A 324 -18.50 -26.48 3.13
C MET A 324 -18.77 -27.69 2.23
N LYS A 325 -17.77 -28.54 2.00
CA LYS A 325 -17.92 -29.77 1.22
C LYS A 325 -18.97 -30.72 1.83
N ILE A 326 -18.96 -30.89 3.16
CA ILE A 326 -19.95 -31.70 3.88
C ILE A 326 -21.36 -31.08 3.76
N GLU A 327 -21.47 -29.75 3.85
CA GLU A 327 -22.76 -29.07 3.70
C GLU A 327 -23.30 -29.17 2.27
N GLU A 328 -22.46 -29.04 1.26
CA GLU A 328 -22.83 -29.23 -0.15
C GLU A 328 -23.24 -30.67 -0.43
N GLN A 329 -22.53 -31.64 0.11
CA GLN A 329 -22.92 -33.07 0.04
C GLN A 329 -24.30 -33.30 0.64
N LYS A 330 -24.56 -32.71 1.83
CA LYS A 330 -25.88 -32.81 2.47
C LYS A 330 -26.99 -32.15 1.66
N ARG A 331 -26.70 -31.01 1.00
CA ARG A 331 -27.63 -30.31 0.11
C ARG A 331 -27.92 -31.14 -1.14
N ALA A 332 -26.86 -31.69 -1.78
CA ALA A 332 -26.99 -32.52 -2.97
C ALA A 332 -27.83 -33.78 -2.69
N VAL A 333 -27.58 -34.47 -1.59
CA VAL A 333 -28.40 -35.63 -1.15
C VAL A 333 -29.87 -35.24 -0.91
N ARG A 334 -30.14 -34.06 -0.32
CA ARG A 334 -31.50 -33.58 -0.09
C ARG A 334 -32.21 -33.17 -1.36
N SER A 335 -31.49 -32.70 -2.38
CA SER A 335 -32.06 -32.25 -3.67
C SER A 335 -32.12 -33.35 -4.74
N GLY A 336 -31.65 -34.58 -4.43
CA GLY A 336 -31.65 -35.69 -5.37
C GLY A 336 -30.70 -35.55 -6.57
N TYR A 337 -29.73 -34.63 -6.50
CA TYR A 337 -28.72 -34.44 -7.53
C TYR A 337 -27.55 -35.43 -7.38
N ASP A 338 -27.17 -36.05 -8.51
CA ASP A 338 -26.00 -36.94 -8.56
C ASP A 338 -24.69 -36.15 -8.55
N MET A 339 -23.79 -36.51 -7.61
CA MET A 339 -22.54 -35.77 -7.31
C MET A 339 -21.38 -36.03 -8.32
N GLY A 340 -21.62 -36.80 -9.38
CA GLY A 340 -20.56 -37.12 -10.36
C GLY A 340 -20.01 -35.90 -11.13
N ALA A 341 -20.84 -34.87 -11.34
CA ALA A 341 -20.48 -33.69 -12.13
C ALA A 341 -19.74 -32.58 -11.35
N THR A 342 -19.90 -32.53 -10.01
CA THR A 342 -19.33 -31.44 -9.19
C THR A 342 -17.88 -31.73 -8.75
N ARG A 343 -17.42 -32.95 -8.94
CA ARG A 343 -16.04 -33.36 -8.53
C ARG A 343 -14.94 -32.73 -9.38
N SER A 344 -15.26 -32.33 -10.62
CA SER A 344 -14.30 -31.73 -11.56
C SER A 344 -14.05 -30.23 -11.30
N LEU A 345 -14.94 -29.54 -10.56
CA LEU A 345 -14.83 -28.10 -10.24
C LEU A 345 -14.07 -27.83 -8.94
N ILE A 346 -13.82 -28.85 -8.09
CA ILE A 346 -13.15 -28.70 -6.79
C ILE A 346 -11.68 -29.18 -6.85
N THR A 347 -11.30 -29.87 -7.93
CA THR A 347 -9.92 -30.37 -8.14
C THR A 347 -9.11 -29.54 -9.14
N ALA A 348 -9.64 -28.48 -9.68
CA ALA A 348 -8.95 -27.41 -10.41
C ALA A 348 -8.74 -26.22 -9.47
#